data_d20807ee239471b19fdc8ed74430fb9b
#
_entry.id   d20807ee239471b19fdc8ed74430fb9b
#
_cell.length_a   1.000
_cell.length_b   1.000
_cell.length_c   1.000
_cell.angle_alpha   90.00
_cell.angle_beta   90.00
_cell.angle_gamma   90.00
#
_symmetry.space_group_name_H-M   'P 1'
#
loop_
_entity.id
_entity.type
_entity.pdbx_description
1 polymer ?
#
loop_
_entity_poly.entity_id
_entity_poly.type
_entity_poly.pdbx_seq_one_letter_code
_entity_poly.pdbx_strand_id
1 'polypeptide(L)'
;MLALLAAHSSKLVAVSSICNSITDLRHSSVETQSIVVLDFGAQYSQLIARRIREQKIFSVVLPFNASLEEIRSYSPVGIILSGGPSSVYDNDAPLADKNVFELGIPVLGICYGLQFMVYALGGKVRPAAKREYGHAQVEIQESDSLLFQGLPKLLAVWMSHGDSAEELPAGFRLTAKTADAVAAIENVERKMWAVQFHPEVHHTPLGSDILRNFALNICGAKPSWTPQHFIDATVAQVRQQVGSGRAICALSGGVDSSVAAVLVDRAMRDASGKSRLTCVFVNNGVLRKNEFEKVQQNLRDHLGLRVVAVDATERFMRKLAGVSDPEKKRKIIGNEFIEVFDDEAHRILQTEGHVEWLVQGTLYPDVIESRSVRGPSEVIKSHHNVGGLPAKMKLKLIEPLKDLFKDEVRRIGRDLGMPEDILQRQPFPGPGLAVRILGEVTQERADLLRECDEIVVGEIKKAGLYQKIWQSFAVLLPVMSVGVMGDQRTYAYTCAVRAVHSEDGMTADWVPLPYEVLKTISNRIVNEVRGVNRVVYDITSKPPGTIEWE
;
A
#
# COMPACT_ATOMS: atom_id res chain seq x y z
N MET A 1 15.66 47.57 3.88
CA MET A 1 16.53 46.37 3.82
C MET A 1 16.54 45.54 5.12
N LEU A 2 16.17 46.12 6.27
CA LEU A 2 16.06 45.39 7.56
C LEU A 2 14.72 44.67 7.78
N ALA A 3 13.67 45.02 7.07
CA ALA A 3 12.35 44.38 7.18
C ALA A 3 12.21 43.06 6.37
N LEU A 4 13.10 42.83 5.41
CA LEU A 4 13.13 41.58 4.59
C LEU A 4 13.93 40.42 5.25
N LEU A 5 14.81 40.76 6.20
CA LEU A 5 15.59 39.77 6.96
C LEU A 5 14.80 39.17 8.14
N ALA A 6 13.84 39.89 8.68
CA ALA A 6 12.97 39.41 9.76
C ALA A 6 11.91 38.39 9.28
N ALA A 7 11.47 38.51 8.03
CA ALA A 7 10.50 37.58 7.44
C ALA A 7 11.12 36.24 7.04
N HIS A 8 12.44 36.17 6.82
CA HIS A 8 13.13 34.90 6.54
C HIS A 8 13.47 34.12 7.82
N SER A 9 13.74 34.83 8.92
CA SER A 9 14.05 34.19 10.21
C SER A 9 12.83 33.53 10.85
N SER A 10 11.63 34.10 10.68
CA SER A 10 10.39 33.52 11.22
C SER A 10 9.92 32.28 10.46
N LYS A 11 10.24 32.17 9.17
CA LYS A 11 9.96 30.94 8.39
C LYS A 11 10.91 29.79 8.72
N LEU A 12 12.18 30.07 9.01
CA LEU A 12 13.16 29.08 9.45
C LEU A 12 12.88 28.54 10.86
N VAL A 13 12.40 29.38 11.77
CA VAL A 13 11.99 28.97 13.11
C VAL A 13 10.71 28.14 13.08
N ALA A 14 9.75 28.43 12.17
CA ALA A 14 8.55 27.63 12.02
C ALA A 14 8.83 26.24 11.40
N VAL A 15 9.78 26.14 10.47
CA VAL A 15 10.20 24.84 9.88
C VAL A 15 10.99 24.02 10.91
N SER A 16 11.84 24.63 11.73
CA SER A 16 12.56 23.96 12.82
C SER A 16 11.61 23.48 13.93
N SER A 17 10.59 24.28 14.27
CA SER A 17 9.58 23.89 15.28
C SER A 17 8.67 22.75 14.80
N ILE A 18 8.36 22.68 13.50
CA ILE A 18 7.60 21.57 12.90
C ILE A 18 8.47 20.32 12.82
N CYS A 19 9.77 20.45 12.54
CA CYS A 19 10.70 19.32 12.52
C CYS A 19 10.91 18.72 13.93
N ASN A 20 11.00 19.55 14.97
CA ASN A 20 11.15 19.07 16.35
C ASN A 20 9.87 18.44 16.92
N SER A 21 8.67 18.84 16.46
CA SER A 21 7.41 18.20 16.88
C SER A 21 7.16 16.86 16.19
N ILE A 22 7.86 16.56 15.09
CA ILE A 22 7.80 15.28 14.40
C ILE A 22 8.77 14.26 15.03
N THR A 23 9.86 14.71 15.64
CA THR A 23 10.84 13.85 16.33
C THR A 23 10.35 13.35 17.69
N ASP A 24 9.51 14.10 18.39
CA ASP A 24 9.05 13.75 19.75
C ASP A 24 7.91 12.70 19.79
N LEU A 25 7.32 12.33 18.65
CA LEU A 25 6.21 11.36 18.57
C LEU A 25 6.66 9.92 18.25
N ARG A 26 7.98 9.64 18.17
CA ARG A 26 8.51 8.36 17.68
C ARG A 26 8.94 7.36 18.75
N HIS A 27 8.82 7.65 20.01
CA HIS A 27 9.17 6.71 21.07
C HIS A 27 7.92 5.93 21.52
N SER A 28 7.59 4.87 20.80
CA SER A 28 6.80 3.79 21.36
C SER A 28 7.66 3.06 22.38
N SER A 29 7.16 2.92 23.60
CA SER A 29 7.81 2.27 24.74
C SER A 29 7.93 0.74 24.62
N VAL A 30 7.86 0.21 23.41
CA VAL A 30 8.14 -1.20 23.10
C VAL A 30 9.39 -1.21 22.25
N GLU A 31 10.49 -1.72 22.80
CA GLU A 31 11.74 -1.98 22.07
C GLU A 31 11.48 -3.05 20.98
N THR A 32 10.87 -2.65 19.89
CA THR A 32 10.66 -3.54 18.74
C THR A 32 11.94 -3.55 17.94
N GLN A 33 12.68 -4.64 18.01
CA GLN A 33 13.83 -4.87 17.14
C GLN A 33 13.39 -4.78 15.68
N SER A 34 14.18 -4.10 14.84
CA SER A 34 13.86 -3.92 13.44
C SER A 34 14.98 -4.36 12.51
N ILE A 35 14.62 -4.61 11.24
CA ILE A 35 15.55 -4.62 10.12
C ILE A 35 15.24 -3.41 9.26
N VAL A 36 16.23 -2.53 9.10
CA VAL A 36 16.11 -1.36 8.23
C VAL A 36 16.55 -1.72 6.82
N VAL A 37 15.72 -1.42 5.84
CA VAL A 37 16.02 -1.56 4.41
C VAL A 37 16.30 -0.17 3.85
N LEU A 38 17.51 0.07 3.33
CA LEU A 38 17.85 1.30 2.61
C LEU A 38 17.50 1.12 1.13
N ASP A 39 16.64 1.99 0.62
CA ASP A 39 16.10 1.93 -0.75
C ASP A 39 16.97 2.75 -1.71
N PHE A 40 17.62 2.06 -2.64
CA PHE A 40 18.41 2.66 -3.71
C PHE A 40 17.63 2.82 -5.03
N GLY A 41 16.31 2.83 -4.96
CA GLY A 41 15.41 3.00 -6.11
C GLY A 41 15.00 1.69 -6.80
N ALA A 42 15.11 0.56 -6.09
CA ALA A 42 14.65 -0.72 -6.62
C ALA A 42 13.12 -0.82 -6.64
N GLN A 43 12.59 -1.45 -7.66
CA GLN A 43 11.16 -1.82 -7.71
C GLN A 43 10.76 -2.78 -6.58
N TYR A 44 11.71 -3.49 -5.99
CA TYR A 44 11.49 -4.59 -5.05
C TYR A 44 11.87 -4.28 -3.60
N SER A 45 12.23 -3.04 -3.23
CA SER A 45 12.62 -2.68 -1.86
C SER A 45 11.50 -2.99 -0.85
N GLN A 46 10.25 -2.74 -1.20
CA GLN A 46 9.10 -3.10 -0.38
C GLN A 46 8.94 -4.63 -0.23
N LEU A 47 9.33 -5.40 -1.24
CA LEU A 47 9.26 -6.86 -1.21
C LEU A 47 10.31 -7.43 -0.23
N ILE A 48 11.52 -6.83 -0.15
CA ILE A 48 12.52 -7.19 0.86
C ILE A 48 11.92 -7.03 2.27
N ALA A 49 11.35 -5.86 2.56
CA ALA A 49 10.73 -5.59 3.86
C ALA A 49 9.60 -6.60 4.16
N ARG A 50 8.77 -6.92 3.17
CA ARG A 50 7.70 -7.90 3.29
C ARG A 50 8.22 -9.30 3.61
N ARG A 51 9.29 -9.77 2.93
CA ARG A 51 9.91 -11.08 3.21
C ARG A 51 10.46 -11.18 4.62
N ILE A 52 11.03 -10.09 5.15
CA ILE A 52 11.47 -10.02 6.56
C ILE A 52 10.27 -10.11 7.52
N ARG A 53 9.15 -9.44 7.23
CA ARG A 53 7.94 -9.49 8.04
C ARG A 53 7.26 -10.87 8.02
N GLU A 54 7.38 -11.60 6.93
CA GLU A 54 6.95 -13.01 6.85
C GLU A 54 7.70 -13.89 7.88
N GLN A 55 8.94 -13.51 8.25
CA GLN A 55 9.70 -14.14 9.35
C GLN A 55 9.30 -13.62 10.76
N LYS A 56 8.20 -12.85 10.86
CA LYS A 56 7.71 -12.23 12.10
C LYS A 56 8.70 -11.22 12.71
N ILE A 57 9.45 -10.54 11.88
CA ILE A 57 10.39 -9.49 12.30
C ILE A 57 9.93 -8.17 11.69
N PHE A 58 9.87 -7.12 12.52
CA PHE A 58 9.53 -5.78 12.02
C PHE A 58 10.60 -5.27 11.06
N SER A 59 10.20 -4.65 9.97
CA SER A 59 11.10 -4.03 9.01
C SER A 59 10.55 -2.70 8.51
N VAL A 60 11.44 -1.80 8.19
CA VAL A 60 11.12 -0.47 7.65
C VAL A 60 11.98 -0.17 6.44
N VAL A 61 11.42 0.50 5.44
CA VAL A 61 12.15 1.00 4.28
C VAL A 61 12.43 2.48 4.48
N LEU A 62 13.69 2.86 4.38
CA LEU A 62 14.14 4.26 4.42
C LEU A 62 14.84 4.59 3.10
N PRO A 63 14.83 5.85 2.66
CA PRO A 63 15.60 6.24 1.49
C PRO A 63 17.10 6.01 1.72
N PHE A 64 17.88 5.75 0.67
CA PHE A 64 19.31 5.50 0.75
C PHE A 64 20.09 6.61 1.48
N ASN A 65 19.61 7.85 1.41
CA ASN A 65 20.21 9.02 2.05
C ASN A 65 19.67 9.32 3.45
N ALA A 66 18.98 8.38 4.09
CA ALA A 66 18.54 8.51 5.48
C ALA A 66 19.74 8.76 6.40
N SER A 67 19.58 9.66 7.37
CA SER A 67 20.66 9.94 8.33
C SER A 67 20.89 8.75 9.26
N LEU A 68 22.13 8.61 9.77
CA LEU A 68 22.45 7.56 10.74
C LEU A 68 21.63 7.66 12.02
N GLU A 69 21.21 8.87 12.40
CA GLU A 69 20.31 9.09 13.52
C GLU A 69 18.90 8.54 13.23
N GLU A 70 18.38 8.81 12.04
CA GLU A 70 17.10 8.25 11.59
C GLU A 70 17.16 6.71 11.58
N ILE A 71 18.22 6.10 11.04
CA ILE A 71 18.41 4.65 11.03
C ILE A 71 18.39 4.12 12.47
N ARG A 72 19.17 4.71 13.38
CA ARG A 72 19.24 4.28 14.80
C ARG A 72 17.92 4.42 15.53
N SER A 73 17.07 5.40 15.16
CA SER A 73 15.78 5.62 15.80
C SER A 73 14.82 4.43 15.69
N TYR A 74 15.07 3.50 14.75
CA TYR A 74 14.31 2.27 14.59
C TYR A 74 14.87 1.07 15.37
N SER A 75 15.89 1.27 16.21
CA SER A 75 16.56 0.18 16.99
C SER A 75 16.94 -1.01 16.12
N PRO A 76 17.67 -0.82 15.00
CA PRO A 76 17.96 -1.86 14.04
C PRO A 76 18.92 -2.91 14.61
N VAL A 77 18.56 -4.19 14.41
CA VAL A 77 19.44 -5.34 14.64
C VAL A 77 20.10 -5.81 13.34
N GLY A 78 19.66 -5.31 12.20
CA GLY A 78 20.22 -5.57 10.89
C GLY A 78 19.85 -4.47 9.90
N ILE A 79 20.70 -4.28 8.88
CA ILE A 79 20.48 -3.32 7.79
C ILE A 79 20.57 -4.08 6.46
N ILE A 80 19.64 -3.83 5.55
CA ILE A 80 19.67 -4.37 4.19
C ILE A 80 19.80 -3.20 3.21
N LEU A 81 20.80 -3.28 2.33
CA LEU A 81 20.97 -2.36 1.21
C LEU A 81 20.28 -2.98 0.00
N SER A 82 19.25 -2.34 -0.54
CA SER A 82 18.45 -2.87 -1.64
C SER A 82 19.19 -2.89 -2.98
N GLY A 83 18.60 -3.46 -3.98
CA GLY A 83 18.97 -3.24 -5.38
C GLY A 83 18.74 -1.81 -5.83
N GLY A 84 19.08 -1.50 -7.07
CA GLY A 84 18.87 -0.21 -7.70
C GLY A 84 19.15 -0.27 -9.20
N PRO A 85 18.62 0.66 -9.99
CA PRO A 85 18.77 0.67 -11.45
C PRO A 85 20.08 1.29 -11.94
N SER A 86 20.82 1.99 -11.07
CA SER A 86 22.00 2.79 -11.40
C SER A 86 23.30 1.98 -11.32
N SER A 87 24.37 2.50 -11.92
CA SER A 87 25.74 2.09 -11.64
C SER A 87 26.32 2.94 -10.50
N VAL A 88 27.19 2.37 -9.67
CA VAL A 88 27.87 3.12 -8.59
C VAL A 88 28.80 4.22 -9.13
N TYR A 89 29.08 4.25 -10.42
CA TYR A 89 29.88 5.24 -11.10
C TYR A 89 29.07 6.30 -11.85
N ASP A 90 27.74 6.22 -11.84
CA ASP A 90 26.91 7.25 -12.43
C ASP A 90 27.05 8.57 -11.65
N ASN A 91 26.98 9.71 -12.35
CA ASN A 91 27.11 11.02 -11.71
C ASN A 91 26.09 11.26 -10.60
N ASP A 92 24.88 10.72 -10.77
CA ASP A 92 23.76 10.83 -9.82
C ASP A 92 23.49 9.49 -9.10
N ALA A 93 24.54 8.64 -8.94
CA ALA A 93 24.40 7.36 -8.27
C ALA A 93 23.83 7.54 -6.86
N PRO A 94 22.83 6.74 -6.46
CA PRO A 94 22.31 6.78 -5.09
C PRO A 94 23.35 6.16 -4.14
N LEU A 95 24.15 6.98 -3.50
CA LEU A 95 25.19 6.55 -2.52
C LEU A 95 24.71 6.90 -1.10
N ALA A 96 24.63 5.90 -0.24
CA ALA A 96 24.35 6.09 1.18
C ALA A 96 25.58 6.63 1.93
N ASP A 97 25.36 7.12 3.16
CA ASP A 97 26.48 7.45 4.04
C ASP A 97 27.29 6.17 4.36
N LYS A 98 28.56 6.15 3.94
CA LYS A 98 29.46 4.99 4.16
C LYS A 98 29.64 4.63 5.64
N ASN A 99 29.37 5.57 6.56
CA ASN A 99 29.43 5.29 7.99
C ASN A 99 28.32 4.33 8.46
N VAL A 100 27.37 3.96 7.59
CA VAL A 100 26.43 2.86 7.85
C VAL A 100 27.16 1.54 8.15
N PHE A 101 28.33 1.32 7.55
CA PHE A 101 29.18 0.15 7.78
C PHE A 101 29.93 0.18 9.12
N GLU A 102 29.98 1.33 9.79
CA GLU A 102 30.65 1.51 11.08
C GLU A 102 29.66 1.49 12.27
N LEU A 103 28.38 1.24 12.02
CA LEU A 103 27.37 1.17 13.07
C LEU A 103 27.51 -0.05 13.98
N GLY A 104 28.33 -1.05 13.60
CA GLY A 104 28.48 -2.31 14.33
C GLY A 104 27.29 -3.28 14.18
N ILE A 105 26.35 -2.96 13.30
CA ILE A 105 25.12 -3.70 12.99
C ILE A 105 25.38 -4.57 11.76
N PRO A 106 24.92 -5.84 11.70
CA PRO A 106 25.00 -6.65 10.50
C PRO A 106 24.38 -5.98 9.27
N VAL A 107 25.13 -6.01 8.14
CA VAL A 107 24.68 -5.42 6.86
C VAL A 107 24.61 -6.49 5.78
N LEU A 108 23.50 -6.54 5.04
CA LEU A 108 23.31 -7.35 3.83
C LEU A 108 23.14 -6.45 2.60
N GLY A 109 24.05 -6.53 1.63
CA GLY A 109 23.88 -5.89 0.32
C GLY A 109 23.20 -6.81 -0.68
N ILE A 110 22.20 -6.31 -1.43
CA ILE A 110 21.48 -7.03 -2.47
C ILE A 110 21.67 -6.30 -3.80
N CYS A 111 22.21 -6.97 -4.81
CA CYS A 111 22.43 -6.47 -6.17
C CYS A 111 23.23 -5.15 -6.16
N TYR A 112 22.60 -4.00 -6.40
CA TYR A 112 23.25 -2.69 -6.27
C TYR A 112 23.85 -2.48 -4.86
N GLY A 113 23.19 -2.96 -3.81
CA GLY A 113 23.71 -2.89 -2.44
C GLY A 113 25.03 -3.64 -2.25
N LEU A 114 25.28 -4.75 -2.97
CA LEU A 114 26.59 -5.42 -3.04
C LEU A 114 27.60 -4.49 -3.73
N GLN A 115 27.24 -3.92 -4.86
CA GLN A 115 28.13 -3.06 -5.64
C GLN A 115 28.50 -1.81 -4.85
N PHE A 116 27.52 -1.18 -4.18
CA PHE A 116 27.77 -0.05 -3.27
C PHE A 116 28.72 -0.44 -2.12
N MET A 117 28.51 -1.60 -1.48
CA MET A 117 29.38 -2.09 -0.41
C MET A 117 30.82 -2.28 -0.91
N VAL A 118 30.99 -2.92 -2.06
CA VAL A 118 32.33 -3.12 -2.68
C VAL A 118 33.00 -1.78 -2.98
N TYR A 119 32.28 -0.86 -3.63
CA TYR A 119 32.77 0.46 -3.98
C TYR A 119 33.14 1.31 -2.74
N ALA A 120 32.26 1.39 -1.77
CA ALA A 120 32.46 2.21 -0.57
C ALA A 120 33.60 1.74 0.32
N LEU A 121 33.92 0.44 0.27
CA LEU A 121 34.97 -0.19 1.07
C LEU A 121 36.30 -0.38 0.33
N GLY A 122 36.45 0.22 -0.86
CA GLY A 122 37.70 0.31 -1.61
C GLY A 122 37.98 -0.88 -2.54
N GLY A 123 36.99 -1.70 -2.83
CA GLY A 123 37.03 -2.67 -3.93
C GLY A 123 36.72 -2.03 -5.28
N LYS A 124 36.60 -2.85 -6.33
CA LYS A 124 36.26 -2.37 -7.69
C LYS A 124 35.04 -3.06 -8.25
N VAL A 125 34.17 -2.27 -8.85
CA VAL A 125 33.01 -2.71 -9.63
C VAL A 125 33.27 -2.35 -11.09
N ARG A 126 32.88 -3.19 -12.01
CA ARG A 126 32.96 -2.92 -13.46
C ARG A 126 31.71 -3.33 -14.18
N PRO A 127 31.44 -2.74 -15.36
CA PRO A 127 30.49 -3.31 -16.29
C PRO A 127 30.84 -4.77 -16.58
N ALA A 128 29.91 -5.69 -16.36
CA ALA A 128 30.14 -7.10 -16.61
C ALA A 128 30.40 -7.35 -18.10
N ALA A 129 31.37 -8.20 -18.42
CA ALA A 129 31.65 -8.61 -19.79
C ALA A 129 30.41 -9.25 -20.43
N LYS A 130 29.62 -9.95 -19.63
CA LYS A 130 28.32 -10.52 -19.98
C LYS A 130 27.31 -10.13 -18.91
N ARG A 131 26.25 -9.45 -19.33
CA ARG A 131 25.13 -9.09 -18.44
C ARG A 131 24.35 -10.33 -18.03
N GLU A 132 23.96 -10.41 -16.78
CA GLU A 132 23.14 -11.52 -16.26
C GLU A 132 21.74 -11.02 -15.92
N TYR A 133 20.75 -11.46 -16.71
CA TYR A 133 19.33 -11.17 -16.51
C TYR A 133 18.53 -12.48 -16.57
N GLY A 134 17.63 -12.67 -15.59
CA GLY A 134 16.77 -13.84 -15.54
C GLY A 134 17.32 -14.95 -14.65
N HIS A 135 16.97 -16.19 -14.98
CA HIS A 135 17.39 -17.37 -14.21
C HIS A 135 18.87 -17.64 -14.35
N ALA A 136 19.53 -17.87 -13.22
CA ALA A 136 20.93 -18.29 -13.15
C ALA A 136 21.11 -19.39 -12.09
N GLN A 137 22.23 -20.13 -12.21
CA GLN A 137 22.67 -21.10 -11.22
C GLN A 137 23.85 -20.50 -10.45
N VAL A 138 23.75 -20.50 -9.13
CA VAL A 138 24.80 -20.04 -8.22
C VAL A 138 25.36 -21.22 -7.45
N GLU A 139 26.68 -21.39 -7.47
CA GLU A 139 27.41 -22.40 -6.70
C GLU A 139 27.94 -21.79 -5.42
N ILE A 140 27.55 -22.33 -4.26
CA ILE A 140 28.08 -21.96 -2.95
C ILE A 140 29.50 -22.55 -2.84
N GLN A 141 30.47 -21.68 -2.57
CA GLN A 141 31.89 -22.05 -2.43
C GLN A 141 32.26 -22.38 -0.97
N GLU A 142 31.66 -21.64 -0.02
CA GLU A 142 31.93 -21.73 1.40
C GLU A 142 30.73 -22.31 2.16
N SER A 143 30.84 -23.56 2.60
CA SER A 143 29.76 -24.28 3.29
C SER A 143 29.53 -23.82 4.73
N ASP A 144 30.45 -23.05 5.31
CA ASP A 144 30.37 -22.49 6.66
C ASP A 144 29.72 -21.11 6.72
N SER A 145 29.37 -20.52 5.58
CA SER A 145 28.67 -19.23 5.55
C SER A 145 27.30 -19.34 6.21
N LEU A 146 27.07 -18.53 7.26
CA LEU A 146 25.79 -18.47 7.96
C LEU A 146 24.64 -18.04 7.03
N LEU A 147 24.93 -17.22 6.00
CA LEU A 147 23.93 -16.76 5.05
C LEU A 147 23.31 -17.92 4.25
N PHE A 148 24.10 -18.95 3.95
CA PHE A 148 23.68 -20.11 3.17
C PHE A 148 23.47 -21.37 4.02
N GLN A 149 23.41 -21.23 5.33
CA GLN A 149 23.23 -22.36 6.25
C GLN A 149 21.97 -23.17 5.92
N GLY A 150 22.14 -24.48 5.76
CA GLY A 150 21.03 -25.40 5.46
C GLY A 150 20.54 -25.38 4.02
N LEU A 151 21.20 -24.66 3.12
CA LEU A 151 20.86 -24.60 1.70
C LEU A 151 21.69 -25.57 0.86
N PRO A 152 21.16 -26.05 -0.29
CA PRO A 152 21.92 -26.91 -1.20
C PRO A 152 23.08 -26.14 -1.85
N LYS A 153 24.14 -26.86 -2.24
CA LYS A 153 25.34 -26.28 -2.86
C LYS A 153 25.06 -25.49 -4.14
N LEU A 154 24.01 -25.85 -4.87
CA LEU A 154 23.60 -25.21 -6.12
C LEU A 154 22.23 -24.58 -5.94
N LEU A 155 22.13 -23.26 -6.19
CA LEU A 155 20.90 -22.49 -6.03
C LEU A 155 20.42 -21.95 -7.37
N ALA A 156 19.13 -22.12 -7.66
CA ALA A 156 18.45 -21.38 -8.72
C ALA A 156 18.10 -19.97 -8.18
N VAL A 157 18.53 -18.93 -8.89
CA VAL A 157 18.35 -17.53 -8.47
C VAL A 157 17.93 -16.66 -9.63
N TRP A 158 17.45 -15.46 -9.31
CA TRP A 158 17.13 -14.44 -10.29
C TRP A 158 18.19 -13.34 -10.29
N MET A 159 18.87 -13.18 -11.42
CA MET A 159 19.84 -12.12 -11.68
C MET A 159 19.21 -10.95 -12.41
N SER A 160 19.68 -9.73 -12.10
CA SER A 160 19.25 -8.51 -12.80
C SER A 160 20.35 -7.44 -12.68
N HIS A 161 21.49 -7.66 -13.32
CA HIS A 161 22.61 -6.72 -13.20
C HIS A 161 23.43 -6.59 -14.50
N GLY A 162 23.96 -5.37 -14.70
CA GLY A 162 24.89 -5.04 -15.76
C GLY A 162 26.33 -4.85 -15.27
N ASP A 163 26.51 -4.64 -13.96
CA ASP A 163 27.81 -4.45 -13.30
C ASP A 163 28.10 -5.61 -12.36
N SER A 164 29.38 -5.90 -12.13
CA SER A 164 29.83 -6.95 -11.21
C SER A 164 31.05 -6.52 -10.40
N ALA A 165 31.23 -7.12 -9.22
CA ALA A 165 32.45 -6.95 -8.42
C ALA A 165 33.64 -7.62 -9.11
N GLU A 166 34.71 -6.86 -9.33
CA GLU A 166 35.95 -7.33 -9.93
C GLU A 166 37.04 -7.58 -8.87
N GLU A 167 37.25 -6.60 -7.97
CA GLU A 167 38.17 -6.71 -6.85
C GLU A 167 37.37 -6.56 -5.55
N LEU A 168 37.44 -7.57 -4.68
CA LEU A 168 36.79 -7.54 -3.38
C LEU A 168 37.54 -6.59 -2.44
N PRO A 169 36.84 -5.90 -1.53
CA PRO A 169 37.47 -5.12 -0.49
C PRO A 169 38.34 -6.01 0.44
N ALA A 170 39.34 -5.42 1.10
CA ALA A 170 40.18 -6.13 2.03
C ALA A 170 39.39 -6.84 3.13
N GLY A 171 39.72 -8.11 3.40
CA GLY A 171 39.10 -8.96 4.40
C GLY A 171 37.75 -9.59 3.98
N PHE A 172 37.26 -9.34 2.75
CA PHE A 172 36.13 -10.08 2.20
C PHE A 172 36.58 -11.38 1.54
N ARG A 173 35.72 -12.41 1.67
CA ARG A 173 35.86 -13.68 0.96
C ARG A 173 34.71 -13.92 0.02
N LEU A 174 34.97 -14.64 -1.06
CA LEU A 174 33.95 -15.10 -2.00
C LEU A 174 33.22 -16.29 -1.37
N THR A 175 31.87 -16.20 -1.26
CA THR A 175 31.07 -17.29 -0.69
C THR A 175 30.19 -18.00 -1.72
N ALA A 176 29.86 -17.34 -2.83
CA ALA A 176 29.18 -17.98 -3.95
C ALA A 176 29.50 -17.29 -5.28
N LYS A 177 29.43 -18.05 -6.37
CA LYS A 177 29.68 -17.55 -7.74
C LYS A 177 28.70 -18.14 -8.76
N THR A 178 28.51 -17.44 -9.88
CA THR A 178 28.02 -18.02 -11.15
C THR A 178 29.19 -18.51 -11.98
N ALA A 179 28.95 -18.97 -13.19
CA ALA A 179 30.04 -19.28 -14.12
C ALA A 179 30.89 -18.03 -14.46
N ASP A 180 30.22 -16.85 -14.52
CA ASP A 180 30.80 -15.63 -15.09
C ASP A 180 31.03 -14.50 -14.05
N ALA A 181 30.42 -14.57 -12.84
CA ALA A 181 30.45 -13.46 -11.89
C ALA A 181 30.49 -13.88 -10.40
N VAL A 182 30.93 -12.95 -9.55
CA VAL A 182 30.75 -13.00 -8.09
C VAL A 182 29.29 -12.94 -7.75
N ALA A 183 28.77 -13.97 -7.08
CA ALA A 183 27.36 -14.04 -6.68
C ALA A 183 27.12 -13.72 -5.21
N ALA A 184 28.09 -13.97 -4.32
CA ALA A 184 28.01 -13.56 -2.92
C ALA A 184 29.39 -13.40 -2.29
N ILE A 185 29.48 -12.49 -1.33
CA ILE A 185 30.67 -12.18 -0.56
C ILE A 185 30.33 -11.97 0.92
N GLU A 186 31.30 -12.15 1.81
CA GLU A 186 31.12 -11.83 3.22
C GLU A 186 32.43 -11.38 3.89
N ASN A 187 32.28 -10.58 4.94
CA ASN A 187 33.29 -10.28 5.95
C ASN A 187 32.63 -10.46 7.33
N VAL A 188 32.86 -11.60 7.95
CA VAL A 188 32.23 -11.99 9.21
C VAL A 188 32.65 -11.09 10.37
N GLU A 189 33.95 -10.69 10.40
CA GLU A 189 34.51 -9.82 11.45
C GLU A 189 33.83 -8.45 11.46
N ARG A 190 33.58 -7.89 10.27
CA ARG A 190 32.89 -6.61 10.09
C ARG A 190 31.37 -6.75 10.04
N LYS A 191 30.82 -7.96 10.15
CA LYS A 191 29.39 -8.26 10.06
C LYS A 191 28.76 -7.80 8.75
N MET A 192 29.41 -8.10 7.63
CA MET A 192 28.97 -7.70 6.29
C MET A 192 28.81 -8.89 5.38
N TRP A 193 27.67 -8.96 4.72
CA TRP A 193 27.29 -9.97 3.72
C TRP A 193 26.72 -9.28 2.50
N ALA A 194 26.91 -9.85 1.33
CA ALA A 194 26.24 -9.33 0.15
C ALA A 194 25.99 -10.42 -0.90
N VAL A 195 24.91 -10.28 -1.65
CA VAL A 195 24.51 -11.13 -2.77
C VAL A 195 24.23 -10.30 -4.01
N GLN A 196 24.62 -10.80 -5.19
CA GLN A 196 24.39 -10.12 -6.47
C GLN A 196 23.00 -10.38 -7.03
N PHE A 197 22.36 -11.48 -6.66
CA PHE A 197 21.03 -11.88 -7.07
C PHE A 197 19.97 -11.31 -6.13
N HIS A 198 18.68 -11.47 -6.53
CA HIS A 198 17.53 -10.99 -5.79
C HIS A 198 16.89 -12.13 -4.97
N PRO A 199 17.16 -12.25 -3.66
CA PRO A 199 16.54 -13.26 -2.80
C PRO A 199 15.08 -12.96 -2.48
N GLU A 200 14.64 -11.72 -2.64
CA GLU A 200 13.29 -11.29 -2.31
C GLU A 200 12.23 -11.72 -3.34
N VAL A 201 12.63 -11.97 -4.59
CA VAL A 201 11.68 -12.26 -5.68
C VAL A 201 11.26 -13.74 -5.72
N HIS A 202 10.08 -14.01 -6.23
CA HIS A 202 9.54 -15.37 -6.36
C HIS A 202 10.41 -16.32 -7.21
N HIS A 203 11.16 -15.75 -8.17
CA HIS A 203 12.04 -16.52 -9.07
C HIS A 203 13.32 -17.01 -8.41
N THR A 204 13.56 -16.67 -7.14
CA THR A 204 14.60 -17.25 -6.28
C THR A 204 13.91 -18.13 -5.22
N PRO A 205 13.69 -19.43 -5.49
CA PRO A 205 12.83 -20.28 -4.65
C PRO A 205 13.26 -20.35 -3.17
N LEU A 206 14.58 -20.36 -2.90
CA LEU A 206 15.14 -20.42 -1.55
C LEU A 206 15.57 -19.04 -1.02
N GLY A 207 15.15 -17.96 -1.67
CA GLY A 207 15.50 -16.61 -1.27
C GLY A 207 14.96 -16.21 0.11
N SER A 208 13.75 -16.67 0.46
CA SER A 208 13.20 -16.47 1.81
C SER A 208 14.04 -17.13 2.90
N ASP A 209 14.70 -18.25 2.62
CA ASP A 209 15.58 -18.93 3.57
C ASP A 209 16.88 -18.15 3.77
N ILE A 210 17.44 -17.56 2.70
CA ILE A 210 18.61 -16.66 2.76
C ILE A 210 18.28 -15.45 3.64
N LEU A 211 17.15 -14.79 3.41
CA LEU A 211 16.72 -13.64 4.20
C LEU A 211 16.41 -14.03 5.66
N ARG A 212 15.85 -15.22 5.89
CA ARG A 212 15.67 -15.78 7.23
C ARG A 212 17.02 -16.00 7.93
N ASN A 213 17.99 -16.60 7.27
CA ASN A 213 19.33 -16.82 7.83
C ASN A 213 19.99 -15.49 8.20
N PHE A 214 19.88 -14.48 7.35
CA PHE A 214 20.37 -13.14 7.70
C PHE A 214 19.66 -12.59 8.93
N ALA A 215 18.33 -12.60 8.95
CA ALA A 215 17.56 -11.98 10.01
C ALA A 215 17.67 -12.71 11.36
N LEU A 216 17.57 -14.06 11.37
CA LEU A 216 17.55 -14.85 12.60
C LEU A 216 18.95 -15.28 13.04
N ASN A 217 19.76 -15.85 12.13
CA ASN A 217 21.02 -16.47 12.49
C ASN A 217 22.17 -15.44 12.59
N ILE A 218 22.17 -14.45 11.70
CA ILE A 218 23.22 -13.41 11.66
C ILE A 218 22.85 -12.23 12.55
N CYS A 219 21.65 -11.65 12.40
CA CYS A 219 21.22 -10.50 13.19
C CYS A 219 20.72 -10.87 14.58
N GLY A 220 20.39 -12.13 14.84
CA GLY A 220 19.80 -12.57 16.11
C GLY A 220 18.44 -11.94 16.42
N ALA A 221 17.70 -11.53 15.40
CA ALA A 221 16.39 -10.91 15.56
C ALA A 221 15.38 -11.88 16.20
N LYS A 222 14.54 -11.36 17.09
CA LYS A 222 13.48 -12.15 17.74
C LYS A 222 12.17 -12.03 16.95
N PRO A 223 11.52 -13.15 16.58
CA PRO A 223 10.24 -13.13 15.87
C PRO A 223 9.11 -12.64 16.77
N SER A 224 8.94 -11.33 16.89
CA SER A 224 7.93 -10.70 17.76
C SER A 224 6.85 -9.94 16.99
N TRP A 225 7.03 -9.73 15.68
CA TRP A 225 6.06 -9.04 14.84
C TRP A 225 4.87 -9.95 14.52
N THR A 226 3.87 -9.93 15.41
CA THR A 226 2.62 -10.68 15.27
C THR A 226 1.43 -9.73 15.27
N PRO A 227 0.29 -10.07 14.65
CA PRO A 227 -0.90 -9.24 14.68
C PRO A 227 -1.34 -8.87 16.11
N GLN A 228 -1.32 -9.82 17.05
CA GLN A 228 -1.70 -9.54 18.43
C GLN A 228 -0.75 -8.55 19.11
N HIS A 229 0.56 -8.72 18.94
CA HIS A 229 1.55 -7.77 19.48
C HIS A 229 1.37 -6.37 18.89
N PHE A 230 1.12 -6.28 17.59
CA PHE A 230 0.82 -5.01 16.91
C PHE A 230 -0.45 -4.36 17.47
N ILE A 231 -1.54 -5.12 17.65
CA ILE A 231 -2.80 -4.62 18.20
C ILE A 231 -2.56 -4.03 19.59
N ASP A 232 -1.91 -4.77 20.48
CA ASP A 232 -1.68 -4.35 21.86
C ASP A 232 -0.79 -3.11 21.94
N ALA A 233 0.30 -3.08 21.16
CA ALA A 233 1.20 -1.94 21.08
C ALA A 233 0.50 -0.69 20.52
N THR A 234 -0.24 -0.84 19.42
CA THR A 234 -0.98 0.26 18.78
C THR A 234 -2.07 0.82 19.69
N VAL A 235 -2.83 -0.05 20.34
CA VAL A 235 -3.86 0.36 21.32
C VAL A 235 -3.24 1.15 22.47
N ALA A 236 -2.10 0.70 23.02
CA ALA A 236 -1.39 1.39 24.09
C ALA A 236 -0.87 2.76 23.62
N GLN A 237 -0.26 2.82 22.43
CA GLN A 237 0.26 4.04 21.82
C GLN A 237 -0.86 5.08 21.57
N VAL A 238 -1.96 4.66 20.93
CA VAL A 238 -3.10 5.54 20.66
C VAL A 238 -3.71 6.05 21.98
N ARG A 239 -3.84 5.19 22.99
CA ARG A 239 -4.35 5.59 24.31
C ARG A 239 -3.48 6.66 24.97
N GLN A 240 -2.17 6.50 24.90
CA GLN A 240 -1.21 7.48 25.41
C GLN A 240 -1.27 8.80 24.61
N GLN A 241 -1.31 8.70 23.27
CA GLN A 241 -1.31 9.86 22.37
C GLN A 241 -2.58 10.71 22.53
N VAL A 242 -3.74 10.07 22.63
CA VAL A 242 -5.04 10.75 22.67
C VAL A 242 -5.38 11.24 24.08
N GLY A 243 -4.91 10.56 25.13
CA GLY A 243 -5.27 10.86 26.51
C GLY A 243 -6.78 10.88 26.73
N SER A 244 -7.32 12.01 27.20
CA SER A 244 -8.77 12.23 27.37
C SER A 244 -9.47 12.84 26.16
N GLY A 245 -8.73 13.13 25.08
CA GLY A 245 -9.25 13.75 23.87
C GLY A 245 -10.29 12.93 23.11
N ARG A 246 -10.96 13.57 22.14
CA ARG A 246 -11.92 12.95 21.22
C ARG A 246 -11.36 12.86 19.82
N ALA A 247 -11.79 11.86 19.07
CA ALA A 247 -11.40 11.64 17.68
C ALA A 247 -12.61 11.51 16.76
N ILE A 248 -12.41 11.89 15.49
CA ILE A 248 -13.31 11.56 14.39
C ILE A 248 -12.58 10.70 13.37
N CYS A 249 -13.33 9.86 12.66
CA CYS A 249 -12.81 8.99 11.60
C CYS A 249 -13.71 9.10 10.37
N ALA A 250 -13.13 9.44 9.22
CA ALA A 250 -13.84 9.31 7.94
C ALA A 250 -13.79 7.85 7.47
N LEU A 251 -14.96 7.21 7.37
CA LEU A 251 -15.09 5.86 6.88
C LEU A 251 -15.40 5.87 5.38
N SER A 252 -14.58 5.18 4.60
CA SER A 252 -14.84 4.93 3.18
C SER A 252 -15.63 3.64 2.92
N GLY A 253 -15.93 2.87 3.99
CA GLY A 253 -16.47 1.52 3.86
C GLY A 253 -15.44 0.48 3.37
N GLY A 254 -14.19 0.89 3.17
CA GLY A 254 -13.07 0.01 2.83
C GLY A 254 -12.47 -0.68 4.05
N VAL A 255 -11.66 -1.73 3.81
CA VAL A 255 -11.00 -2.52 4.85
C VAL A 255 -10.14 -1.64 5.75
N ASP A 256 -9.30 -0.79 5.16
CA ASP A 256 -8.25 -0.05 5.86
C ASP A 256 -8.86 0.96 6.86
N SER A 257 -9.83 1.78 6.41
CA SER A 257 -10.53 2.72 7.28
C SER A 257 -11.31 2.03 8.40
N SER A 258 -11.88 0.84 8.12
CA SER A 258 -12.63 0.07 9.11
C SER A 258 -11.71 -0.54 10.17
N VAL A 259 -10.56 -1.12 9.78
CA VAL A 259 -9.56 -1.66 10.73
C VAL A 259 -8.96 -0.53 11.58
N ALA A 260 -8.63 0.62 10.97
CA ALA A 260 -8.15 1.80 11.70
C ALA A 260 -9.17 2.26 12.76
N ALA A 261 -10.44 2.35 12.37
CA ALA A 261 -11.51 2.76 13.28
C ALA A 261 -11.67 1.79 14.45
N VAL A 262 -11.65 0.46 14.21
CA VAL A 262 -11.78 -0.56 15.26
C VAL A 262 -10.61 -0.51 16.23
N LEU A 263 -9.37 -0.36 15.74
CA LEU A 263 -8.18 -0.23 16.59
C LEU A 263 -8.25 1.00 17.49
N VAL A 264 -8.60 2.15 16.92
CA VAL A 264 -8.70 3.41 17.66
C VAL A 264 -9.90 3.39 18.62
N ASP A 265 -11.02 2.83 18.22
CA ASP A 265 -12.19 2.66 19.08
C ASP A 265 -11.83 1.84 20.32
N ARG A 266 -11.13 0.70 20.14
CA ARG A 266 -10.65 -0.15 21.24
C ARG A 266 -9.71 0.62 22.19
N ALA A 267 -8.86 1.50 21.67
CA ALA A 267 -7.98 2.33 22.47
C ALA A 267 -8.71 3.42 23.25
N MET A 268 -9.82 3.94 22.72
CA MET A 268 -10.55 5.09 23.24
C MET A 268 -11.79 4.74 24.07
N ARG A 269 -12.10 3.45 24.26
CA ARG A 269 -13.18 3.02 25.15
C ARG A 269 -12.81 3.25 26.62
N ASP A 270 -13.74 3.79 27.38
CA ASP A 270 -13.64 3.90 28.85
C ASP A 270 -14.05 2.61 29.56
N ALA A 271 -14.00 2.60 30.89
CA ALA A 271 -14.38 1.47 31.71
C ALA A 271 -15.86 1.06 31.57
N SER A 272 -16.73 1.95 31.11
CA SER A 272 -18.14 1.67 30.81
C SER A 272 -18.37 1.10 29.40
N GLY A 273 -17.30 1.00 28.60
CA GLY A 273 -17.36 0.58 27.20
C GLY A 273 -17.76 1.69 26.22
N LYS A 274 -17.95 2.93 26.69
CA LYS A 274 -18.28 4.06 25.82
C LYS A 274 -17.04 4.58 25.12
N SER A 275 -17.09 4.67 23.80
CA SER A 275 -16.00 5.21 22.98
C SER A 275 -16.07 6.73 22.81
N ARG A 276 -14.91 7.34 22.71
CA ARG A 276 -14.72 8.76 22.39
C ARG A 276 -14.39 9.00 20.91
N LEU A 277 -14.46 7.93 20.09
CA LEU A 277 -14.37 7.98 18.64
C LEU A 277 -15.76 8.14 18.04
N THR A 278 -15.92 9.07 17.10
CA THR A 278 -17.13 9.19 16.26
C THR A 278 -16.70 8.97 14.81
N CYS A 279 -17.30 7.97 14.16
CA CYS A 279 -17.05 7.64 12.76
C CYS A 279 -18.10 8.34 11.87
N VAL A 280 -17.68 8.93 10.77
CA VAL A 280 -18.56 9.56 9.78
C VAL A 280 -18.51 8.74 8.50
N PHE A 281 -19.67 8.28 8.03
CA PHE A 281 -19.83 7.55 6.78
C PHE A 281 -20.76 8.30 5.84
N VAL A 282 -20.28 8.65 4.64
CA VAL A 282 -20.99 9.52 3.70
C VAL A 282 -21.51 8.70 2.51
N ASN A 283 -22.80 8.83 2.22
CA ASN A 283 -23.38 8.42 0.95
C ASN A 283 -23.20 9.55 -0.07
N ASN A 284 -22.38 9.28 -1.08
CA ASN A 284 -22.10 10.21 -2.17
C ASN A 284 -23.00 10.00 -3.41
N GLY A 285 -23.99 9.11 -3.31
CA GLY A 285 -24.90 8.80 -4.42
C GLY A 285 -24.29 7.92 -5.52
N VAL A 286 -23.04 7.49 -5.40
CA VAL A 286 -22.35 6.61 -6.35
C VAL A 286 -21.75 5.37 -5.68
N LEU A 287 -22.31 4.97 -4.54
CA LEU A 287 -22.06 3.69 -3.90
C LEU A 287 -22.76 2.54 -4.64
N ARG A 288 -22.34 1.29 -4.38
CA ARG A 288 -23.01 0.09 -4.89
C ARG A 288 -24.42 -0.06 -4.32
N LYS A 289 -25.19 -0.97 -4.90
CA LYS A 289 -26.56 -1.26 -4.45
C LYS A 289 -26.60 -1.68 -2.98
N ASN A 290 -27.44 -1.01 -2.20
CA ASN A 290 -27.62 -1.23 -0.75
C ASN A 290 -26.31 -1.17 0.07
N GLU A 291 -25.26 -0.53 -0.47
CA GLU A 291 -23.97 -0.47 0.22
C GLU A 291 -24.03 0.44 1.43
N PHE A 292 -24.75 1.56 1.32
CA PHE A 292 -24.86 2.52 2.42
C PHE A 292 -25.47 1.88 3.67
N GLU A 293 -26.54 1.13 3.50
CA GLU A 293 -27.24 0.43 4.59
C GLU A 293 -26.42 -0.74 5.12
N LYS A 294 -25.88 -1.59 4.23
CA LYS A 294 -25.07 -2.76 4.60
C LYS A 294 -23.81 -2.37 5.38
N VAL A 295 -23.11 -1.31 4.93
CA VAL A 295 -21.90 -0.84 5.62
C VAL A 295 -22.25 -0.28 6.99
N GLN A 296 -23.30 0.54 7.11
CA GLN A 296 -23.75 1.07 8.41
C GLN A 296 -24.10 -0.05 9.38
N GLN A 297 -24.87 -1.04 8.94
CA GLN A 297 -25.25 -2.18 9.74
C GLN A 297 -24.02 -2.94 10.24
N ASN A 298 -23.08 -3.27 9.34
CA ASN A 298 -21.86 -3.97 9.71
C ASN A 298 -21.02 -3.19 10.72
N LEU A 299 -20.86 -1.89 10.52
CA LEU A 299 -20.05 -1.05 11.42
C LEU A 299 -20.68 -0.87 12.80
N ARG A 300 -22.02 -0.75 12.88
CA ARG A 300 -22.74 -0.58 14.15
C ARG A 300 -22.94 -1.91 14.86
N ASP A 301 -23.54 -2.89 14.17
CA ASP A 301 -24.07 -4.10 14.80
C ASP A 301 -22.97 -5.14 15.04
N HIS A 302 -22.01 -5.26 14.11
CA HIS A 302 -20.92 -6.24 14.25
C HIS A 302 -19.65 -5.67 14.88
N LEU A 303 -19.33 -4.40 14.62
CA LEU A 303 -18.11 -3.79 15.16
C LEU A 303 -18.36 -2.86 16.36
N GLY A 304 -19.62 -2.57 16.68
CA GLY A 304 -20.02 -1.73 17.81
C GLY A 304 -19.48 -0.29 17.71
N LEU A 305 -19.22 0.20 16.50
CA LEU A 305 -18.73 1.55 16.28
C LEU A 305 -19.85 2.58 16.34
N ARG A 306 -19.55 3.75 16.87
CA ARG A 306 -20.45 4.88 16.82
C ARG A 306 -20.35 5.54 15.44
N VAL A 307 -21.35 5.31 14.59
CA VAL A 307 -21.38 5.79 13.20
C VAL A 307 -22.45 6.86 13.02
N VAL A 308 -22.02 8.03 12.52
CA VAL A 308 -22.87 9.08 11.97
C VAL A 308 -22.92 8.86 10.45
N ALA A 309 -24.09 8.51 9.95
CA ALA A 309 -24.32 8.29 8.53
C ALA A 309 -24.93 9.56 7.91
N VAL A 310 -24.27 10.07 6.87
CA VAL A 310 -24.66 11.31 6.19
C VAL A 310 -25.07 10.99 4.77
N ASP A 311 -26.30 11.24 4.40
CA ASP A 311 -26.73 11.17 3.00
C ASP A 311 -26.51 12.53 2.31
N ALA A 312 -25.52 12.58 1.45
CA ALA A 312 -25.15 13.74 0.66
C ALA A 312 -25.40 13.55 -0.84
N THR A 313 -26.20 12.54 -1.22
CA THR A 313 -26.49 12.16 -2.61
C THR A 313 -26.83 13.36 -3.50
N GLU A 314 -27.79 14.19 -3.10
CA GLU A 314 -28.20 15.36 -3.88
C GLU A 314 -27.06 16.36 -4.09
N ARG A 315 -26.22 16.52 -3.09
CA ARG A 315 -25.11 17.45 -3.08
C ARG A 315 -24.04 17.04 -4.11
N PHE A 316 -23.69 15.77 -4.13
CA PHE A 316 -22.75 15.20 -5.11
C PHE A 316 -23.34 15.21 -6.53
N MET A 317 -24.57 14.73 -6.71
CA MET A 317 -25.21 14.67 -8.03
C MET A 317 -25.34 16.06 -8.68
N ARG A 318 -25.67 17.09 -7.91
CA ARG A 318 -25.73 18.47 -8.40
C ARG A 318 -24.38 18.96 -8.92
N LYS A 319 -23.27 18.66 -8.23
CA LYS A 319 -21.93 19.07 -8.66
C LYS A 319 -21.39 18.24 -9.83
N LEU A 320 -21.88 17.02 -10.02
CA LEU A 320 -21.52 16.13 -11.12
C LEU A 320 -22.33 16.37 -12.40
N ALA A 321 -23.43 17.13 -12.33
CA ALA A 321 -24.28 17.41 -13.48
C ALA A 321 -23.49 18.04 -14.62
N GLY A 322 -23.59 17.48 -15.84
CA GLY A 322 -22.89 17.93 -17.03
C GLY A 322 -21.38 17.60 -17.09
N VAL A 323 -20.86 16.87 -16.08
CA VAL A 323 -19.42 16.53 -16.03
C VAL A 323 -19.17 15.15 -16.61
N SER A 324 -18.40 15.10 -17.72
CA SER A 324 -18.03 13.85 -18.39
C SER A 324 -16.53 13.53 -18.31
N ASP A 325 -15.69 14.50 -17.96
CA ASP A 325 -14.25 14.32 -17.85
C ASP A 325 -13.88 13.55 -16.56
N PRO A 326 -13.11 12.44 -16.64
CA PRO A 326 -12.82 11.59 -15.49
C PRO A 326 -12.07 12.29 -14.37
N GLU A 327 -11.09 13.12 -14.71
CA GLU A 327 -10.29 13.83 -13.69
C GLU A 327 -11.10 14.91 -12.98
N LYS A 328 -12.03 15.57 -13.70
CA LYS A 328 -12.98 16.51 -13.09
C LYS A 328 -13.93 15.80 -12.14
N LYS A 329 -14.46 14.61 -12.54
CA LYS A 329 -15.29 13.78 -11.64
C LYS A 329 -14.54 13.46 -10.33
N ARG A 330 -13.30 12.96 -10.44
CA ARG A 330 -12.46 12.62 -9.29
C ARG A 330 -12.23 13.82 -8.37
N LYS A 331 -11.87 14.97 -8.92
CA LYS A 331 -11.64 16.22 -8.18
C LYS A 331 -12.91 16.73 -7.49
N ILE A 332 -14.03 16.73 -8.18
CA ILE A 332 -15.33 17.16 -7.63
C ILE A 332 -15.71 16.25 -6.46
N ILE A 333 -15.66 14.94 -6.65
CA ILE A 333 -16.03 13.97 -5.61
C ILE A 333 -15.10 14.09 -4.40
N GLY A 334 -13.80 14.17 -4.63
CA GLY A 334 -12.83 14.32 -3.55
C GLY A 334 -13.04 15.60 -2.74
N ASN A 335 -13.19 16.73 -3.41
CA ASN A 335 -13.41 18.02 -2.74
C ASN A 335 -14.75 18.05 -1.97
N GLU A 336 -15.83 17.53 -2.60
CA GLU A 336 -17.12 17.49 -1.96
C GLU A 336 -17.14 16.58 -0.73
N PHE A 337 -16.42 15.45 -0.81
CA PHE A 337 -16.27 14.56 0.33
C PHE A 337 -15.62 15.27 1.53
N ILE A 338 -14.60 16.09 1.26
CA ILE A 338 -13.93 16.91 2.27
C ILE A 338 -14.89 17.93 2.86
N GLU A 339 -15.68 18.63 2.03
CA GLU A 339 -16.63 19.65 2.49
C GLU A 339 -17.75 19.01 3.36
N VAL A 340 -18.32 17.88 2.94
CA VAL A 340 -19.36 17.16 3.71
C VAL A 340 -18.78 16.68 5.06
N PHE A 341 -17.55 16.16 5.05
CA PHE A 341 -16.90 15.70 6.27
C PHE A 341 -16.60 16.89 7.22
N ASP A 342 -16.16 18.02 6.69
CA ASP A 342 -15.88 19.25 7.44
C ASP A 342 -17.16 19.79 8.12
N ASP A 343 -18.26 19.87 7.36
CA ASP A 343 -19.56 20.28 7.89
C ASP A 343 -20.02 19.37 9.04
N GLU A 344 -19.89 18.05 8.87
CA GLU A 344 -20.31 17.09 9.89
C GLU A 344 -19.39 17.12 11.12
N ALA A 345 -18.09 17.27 10.91
CA ALA A 345 -17.13 17.42 12.00
C ALA A 345 -17.42 18.71 12.82
N HIS A 346 -17.78 19.81 12.19
CA HIS A 346 -18.19 21.02 12.89
C HIS A 346 -19.49 20.80 13.70
N ARG A 347 -20.46 20.04 13.15
CA ARG A 347 -21.67 19.68 13.87
C ARG A 347 -21.37 18.82 15.11
N ILE A 348 -20.45 17.84 14.96
CA ILE A 348 -20.00 17.00 16.08
C ILE A 348 -19.30 17.86 17.15
N LEU A 349 -18.44 18.80 16.75
CA LEU A 349 -17.79 19.74 17.67
C LEU A 349 -18.79 20.55 18.51
N GLN A 350 -19.89 20.99 17.90
CA GLN A 350 -20.92 21.77 18.58
C GLN A 350 -21.75 20.94 19.56
N THR A 351 -22.01 19.67 19.23
CA THR A 351 -22.88 18.79 20.02
C THR A 351 -22.16 17.95 21.06
N GLU A 352 -20.91 17.58 20.81
CA GLU A 352 -20.17 16.62 21.64
C GLU A 352 -18.95 17.24 22.34
N GLY A 353 -18.62 18.48 22.05
CA GLY A 353 -17.47 19.19 22.58
C GLY A 353 -16.24 19.07 21.70
N HIS A 354 -15.09 19.51 22.20
CA HIS A 354 -13.86 19.66 21.42
C HIS A 354 -13.33 18.32 20.90
N VAL A 355 -13.14 18.22 19.59
CA VAL A 355 -12.47 17.10 18.90
C VAL A 355 -11.07 17.56 18.51
N GLU A 356 -10.07 16.76 18.86
CA GLU A 356 -8.66 17.10 18.65
C GLU A 356 -8.00 16.25 17.56
N TRP A 357 -8.56 15.06 17.28
CA TRP A 357 -7.89 14.03 16.50
C TRP A 357 -8.71 13.58 15.30
N LEU A 358 -8.01 13.33 14.17
CA LEU A 358 -8.53 12.71 12.95
C LEU A 358 -7.84 11.38 12.73
N VAL A 359 -8.64 10.32 12.60
CA VAL A 359 -8.14 8.97 12.27
C VAL A 359 -8.09 8.78 10.77
N GLN A 360 -6.95 8.37 10.26
CA GLN A 360 -6.73 8.02 8.85
C GLN A 360 -6.22 6.58 8.71
N GLY A 361 -6.72 5.88 7.69
CA GLY A 361 -6.30 4.52 7.34
C GLY A 361 -5.12 4.48 6.36
N THR A 362 -4.15 5.38 6.50
CA THR A 362 -2.92 5.42 5.70
C THR A 362 -2.15 4.11 5.88
N LEU A 363 -1.68 3.52 4.79
CA LEU A 363 -0.88 2.29 4.78
C LEU A 363 0.59 2.58 4.52
N TYR A 364 1.44 1.58 4.79
CA TYR A 364 2.88 1.70 4.60
C TYR A 364 3.29 2.02 3.15
N PRO A 365 2.72 1.40 2.09
CA PRO A 365 2.98 1.81 0.71
C PRO A 365 2.66 3.28 0.44
N ASP A 366 1.56 3.82 0.99
CA ASP A 366 1.19 5.23 0.82
C ASP A 366 2.24 6.16 1.44
N VAL A 367 2.81 5.77 2.59
CA VAL A 367 3.88 6.52 3.27
C VAL A 367 5.16 6.53 2.43
N ILE A 368 5.55 5.39 1.86
CA ILE A 368 6.74 5.29 1.01
C ILE A 368 6.57 6.12 -0.26
N GLU A 369 5.44 5.98 -0.96
CA GLU A 369 5.14 6.74 -2.18
C GLU A 369 5.14 8.27 -1.93
N SER A 370 4.70 8.71 -0.75
CA SER A 370 4.72 10.13 -0.37
C SER A 370 6.13 10.68 -0.07
N ARG A 371 7.08 9.79 0.28
CA ARG A 371 8.48 10.12 0.59
C ARG A 371 9.42 9.93 -0.58
N SER A 372 8.94 9.40 -1.72
CA SER A 372 9.80 9.10 -2.87
C SER A 372 10.56 10.34 -3.32
N VAL A 373 11.86 10.28 -3.10
CA VAL A 373 12.83 11.31 -3.41
C VAL A 373 13.09 11.26 -4.92
N ARG A 374 12.87 12.40 -5.59
CA ARG A 374 13.47 12.85 -6.85
C ARG A 374 14.17 11.76 -7.69
N GLY A 375 13.41 11.06 -8.48
CA GLY A 375 13.84 10.36 -9.68
C GLY A 375 12.89 10.74 -10.83
N PRO A 376 13.21 10.45 -12.10
CA PRO A 376 12.40 10.84 -13.26
C PRO A 376 11.03 10.17 -13.36
N SER A 377 10.60 9.39 -12.38
CA SER A 377 9.22 8.92 -12.28
C SER A 377 8.36 10.03 -11.69
N GLU A 378 7.48 10.60 -12.53
CA GLU A 378 6.41 11.49 -12.08
C GLU A 378 5.68 10.91 -10.87
N VAL A 379 5.35 11.78 -9.91
CA VAL A 379 4.51 11.45 -8.75
C VAL A 379 3.15 10.97 -9.27
N ILE A 380 3.00 9.66 -9.42
CA ILE A 380 1.83 9.04 -10.06
C ILE A 380 0.56 9.13 -9.22
N LYS A 381 0.68 9.48 -7.93
CA LYS A 381 -0.47 9.56 -7.02
C LYS A 381 -0.45 10.79 -6.11
N SER A 382 -0.90 11.92 -6.62
CA SER A 382 -1.26 13.10 -5.81
C SER A 382 -2.62 12.95 -5.08
N HIS A 383 -3.24 11.76 -5.03
CA HIS A 383 -4.66 11.59 -4.75
C HIS A 383 -5.01 10.85 -3.46
N HIS A 384 -4.06 10.44 -2.65
CA HIS A 384 -4.36 9.91 -1.33
C HIS A 384 -4.23 10.99 -0.26
N ASN A 385 -5.34 11.61 0.08
CA ASN A 385 -5.80 12.31 1.32
C ASN A 385 -4.76 12.88 2.32
N VAL A 386 -3.54 13.21 1.90
CA VAL A 386 -2.52 13.71 2.81
C VAL A 386 -2.38 15.24 2.67
N GLY A 387 -3.34 16.02 3.15
CA GLY A 387 -3.07 17.44 3.25
C GLY A 387 -4.23 18.43 3.24
N GLY A 388 -5.46 18.02 2.92
CA GLY A 388 -6.58 18.98 2.80
C GLY A 388 -7.32 19.29 4.11
N LEU A 389 -7.68 18.26 4.87
CA LEU A 389 -8.53 18.36 6.08
C LEU A 389 -7.81 18.94 7.31
N PRO A 390 -6.60 18.47 7.70
CA PRO A 390 -5.99 18.94 8.94
C PRO A 390 -5.63 20.41 8.95
N ALA A 391 -5.30 20.98 7.79
CA ALA A 391 -4.91 22.39 7.68
C ALA A 391 -6.06 23.35 7.97
N LYS A 392 -7.30 23.01 7.60
CA LYS A 392 -8.49 23.81 7.88
C LYS A 392 -8.98 23.65 9.32
N MET A 393 -8.96 22.42 9.84
CA MET A 393 -9.56 22.08 11.14
C MET A 393 -8.57 22.06 12.31
N LYS A 394 -7.28 22.20 12.06
CA LYS A 394 -6.20 22.08 13.08
C LYS A 394 -6.24 20.76 13.87
N LEU A 395 -6.80 19.69 13.30
CA LEU A 395 -6.83 18.37 13.92
C LEU A 395 -5.46 17.69 13.84
N LYS A 396 -5.10 16.98 14.88
CA LYS A 396 -3.93 16.10 14.91
C LYS A 396 -4.27 14.74 14.28
N LEU A 397 -3.30 14.10 13.64
CA LEU A 397 -3.52 12.81 12.96
C LEU A 397 -3.25 11.61 13.86
N ILE A 398 -4.08 10.58 13.70
CA ILE A 398 -3.86 9.22 14.18
C ILE A 398 -3.83 8.30 12.97
N GLU A 399 -2.67 7.72 12.67
CA GLU A 399 -2.45 6.82 11.53
C GLU A 399 -2.01 5.43 12.04
N PRO A 400 -2.93 4.62 12.57
CA PRO A 400 -2.59 3.39 13.26
C PRO A 400 -2.05 2.29 12.34
N LEU A 401 -2.24 2.42 11.03
CA LEU A 401 -1.87 1.41 10.03
C LEU A 401 -0.67 1.82 9.15
N LYS A 402 -0.05 2.97 9.42
CA LYS A 402 1.01 3.54 8.57
C LYS A 402 2.24 2.65 8.37
N ASP A 403 2.44 1.69 9.25
CA ASP A 403 3.55 0.75 9.21
C ASP A 403 3.16 -0.63 8.66
N LEU A 404 1.93 -0.80 8.13
CA LEU A 404 1.40 -2.09 7.68
C LEU A 404 1.22 -2.18 6.17
N PHE A 405 1.49 -3.37 5.64
CA PHE A 405 1.04 -3.77 4.31
C PHE A 405 -0.44 -4.21 4.34
N LYS A 406 -1.09 -4.18 3.18
CA LYS A 406 -2.53 -4.46 3.08
C LYS A 406 -2.94 -5.87 3.53
N ASP A 407 -2.10 -6.85 3.32
CA ASP A 407 -2.34 -8.22 3.80
C ASP A 407 -2.18 -8.34 5.32
N GLU A 408 -1.27 -7.56 5.94
CA GLU A 408 -1.14 -7.46 7.39
C GLU A 408 -2.39 -6.82 8.00
N VAL A 409 -2.93 -5.75 7.38
CA VAL A 409 -4.18 -5.11 7.81
C VAL A 409 -5.34 -6.11 7.84
N ARG A 410 -5.46 -6.96 6.81
CA ARG A 410 -6.50 -8.02 6.79
C ARG A 410 -6.31 -9.07 7.89
N ARG A 411 -5.06 -9.45 8.20
CA ARG A 411 -4.76 -10.38 9.32
C ARG A 411 -5.14 -9.76 10.66
N ILE A 412 -4.74 -8.51 10.88
CA ILE A 412 -5.11 -7.75 12.08
C ILE A 412 -6.62 -7.61 12.20
N GLY A 413 -7.32 -7.33 11.10
CA GLY A 413 -8.78 -7.28 11.10
C GLY A 413 -9.43 -8.60 11.54
N ARG A 414 -8.89 -9.77 11.15
CA ARG A 414 -9.35 -11.08 11.63
C ARG A 414 -9.13 -11.24 13.13
N ASP A 415 -7.96 -10.89 13.62
CA ASP A 415 -7.63 -10.99 15.04
C ASP A 415 -8.44 -9.99 15.90
N LEU A 416 -8.92 -8.91 15.29
CA LEU A 416 -9.90 -7.99 15.89
C LEU A 416 -11.35 -8.52 15.85
N GLY A 417 -11.59 -9.68 15.25
CA GLY A 417 -12.92 -10.29 15.11
C GLY A 417 -13.80 -9.67 14.04
N MET A 418 -13.23 -8.98 13.04
CA MET A 418 -13.99 -8.34 11.97
C MET A 418 -14.56 -9.38 10.98
N PRO A 419 -15.79 -9.19 10.48
CA PRO A 419 -16.40 -10.07 9.50
C PRO A 419 -15.57 -10.20 8.21
N GLU A 420 -15.48 -11.43 7.68
CA GLU A 420 -14.75 -11.70 6.42
C GLU A 420 -15.32 -10.92 5.23
N ASP A 421 -16.61 -10.64 5.21
CA ASP A 421 -17.25 -9.82 4.16
C ASP A 421 -16.68 -8.40 4.07
N ILE A 422 -16.19 -7.85 5.17
CA ILE A 422 -15.48 -6.57 5.20
C ILE A 422 -14.03 -6.78 4.77
N LEU A 423 -13.36 -7.78 5.34
CA LEU A 423 -11.92 -8.01 5.16
C LEU A 423 -11.55 -8.50 3.74
N GLN A 424 -12.44 -9.28 3.12
CA GLN A 424 -12.25 -9.86 1.78
C GLN A 424 -12.85 -9.01 0.66
N ARG A 425 -13.30 -7.81 0.99
CA ARG A 425 -13.86 -6.91 -0.02
C ARG A 425 -12.83 -6.57 -1.07
N GLN A 426 -13.21 -6.72 -2.34
CA GLN A 426 -12.41 -6.27 -3.47
C GLN A 426 -12.23 -4.74 -3.43
N PRO A 427 -11.13 -4.20 -3.99
CA PRO A 427 -10.93 -2.76 -4.08
C PRO A 427 -12.14 -2.06 -4.72
N PHE A 428 -12.53 -0.91 -4.16
CA PHE A 428 -13.56 -0.05 -4.72
C PHE A 428 -13.01 1.38 -4.73
N PRO A 429 -13.06 2.07 -5.88
CA PRO A 429 -12.42 3.38 -6.01
C PRO A 429 -13.13 4.44 -5.16
N GLY A 430 -12.38 5.45 -4.68
CA GLY A 430 -12.95 6.56 -3.90
C GLY A 430 -14.08 7.30 -4.62
N PRO A 431 -14.01 7.55 -5.95
CA PRO A 431 -15.12 8.13 -6.72
C PRO A 431 -16.32 7.19 -6.90
N GLY A 432 -16.26 5.95 -6.42
CA GLY A 432 -17.34 4.98 -6.51
C GLY A 432 -17.70 4.61 -7.96
N LEU A 433 -18.98 4.44 -8.22
CA LEU A 433 -19.48 4.10 -9.56
C LEU A 433 -19.31 5.23 -10.59
N ALA A 434 -18.99 6.46 -10.17
CA ALA A 434 -18.84 7.59 -11.09
C ALA A 434 -17.76 7.36 -12.16
N VAL A 435 -16.67 6.64 -11.84
CA VAL A 435 -15.59 6.28 -12.79
C VAL A 435 -15.86 4.97 -13.56
N ARG A 436 -17.05 4.40 -13.36
CA ARG A 436 -17.60 3.25 -14.09
C ARG A 436 -18.82 3.61 -14.93
N ILE A 437 -19.22 4.89 -14.90
CA ILE A 437 -20.21 5.49 -15.80
C ILE A 437 -19.46 6.39 -16.76
N LEU A 438 -19.19 5.91 -17.97
CA LEU A 438 -18.50 6.71 -18.97
C LEU A 438 -19.40 7.85 -19.43
N GLY A 439 -18.85 9.07 -19.42
CA GLY A 439 -19.61 10.28 -19.70
C GLY A 439 -20.30 10.85 -18.46
N GLU A 440 -21.39 11.56 -18.63
CA GLU A 440 -22.11 12.23 -17.54
C GLU A 440 -22.67 11.23 -16.51
N VAL A 441 -22.54 11.57 -15.22
CA VAL A 441 -23.11 10.81 -14.10
C VAL A 441 -24.50 11.38 -13.78
N THR A 442 -25.53 10.57 -13.97
CA THR A 442 -26.90 10.87 -13.57
C THR A 442 -27.44 9.82 -12.60
N GLN A 443 -28.48 10.14 -11.84
CA GLN A 443 -29.09 9.18 -10.94
C GLN A 443 -29.58 7.94 -11.70
N GLU A 444 -30.23 8.11 -12.84
CA GLU A 444 -30.70 7.02 -13.70
C GLU A 444 -29.56 6.08 -14.13
N ARG A 445 -28.44 6.64 -14.61
CA ARG A 445 -27.27 5.84 -15.02
C ARG A 445 -26.61 5.15 -13.84
N ALA A 446 -26.56 5.80 -12.68
CA ALA A 446 -26.04 5.21 -11.46
C ALA A 446 -26.89 4.02 -11.01
N ASP A 447 -28.21 4.13 -11.08
CA ASP A 447 -29.15 3.07 -10.73
C ASP A 447 -29.06 1.89 -11.70
N LEU A 448 -28.98 2.16 -13.02
CA LEU A 448 -28.74 1.11 -14.02
C LEU A 448 -27.44 0.35 -13.75
N LEU A 449 -26.36 1.07 -13.48
CA LEU A 449 -25.06 0.44 -13.20
C LEU A 449 -25.09 -0.35 -11.90
N ARG A 450 -25.78 0.11 -10.85
CA ARG A 450 -25.96 -0.63 -9.59
C ARG A 450 -26.58 -1.99 -9.81
N GLU A 451 -27.65 -2.06 -10.63
CA GLU A 451 -28.31 -3.31 -10.95
C GLU A 451 -27.38 -4.26 -11.74
N CYS A 452 -26.67 -3.75 -12.73
CA CYS A 452 -25.67 -4.54 -13.48
C CYS A 452 -24.55 -5.05 -12.58
N ASP A 453 -23.98 -4.18 -11.74
CA ASP A 453 -22.85 -4.52 -10.86
C ASP A 453 -23.23 -5.55 -9.78
N GLU A 454 -24.45 -5.47 -9.23
CA GLU A 454 -24.97 -6.46 -8.28
C GLU A 454 -25.07 -7.86 -8.93
N ILE A 455 -25.52 -7.93 -10.18
CA ILE A 455 -25.59 -9.19 -10.93
C ILE A 455 -24.19 -9.73 -11.19
N VAL A 456 -23.26 -8.90 -11.70
CA VAL A 456 -21.87 -9.31 -12.00
C VAL A 456 -21.20 -9.86 -10.76
N VAL A 457 -21.19 -9.09 -9.67
CA VAL A 457 -20.54 -9.47 -8.42
C VAL A 457 -21.24 -10.67 -7.78
N GLY A 458 -22.55 -10.72 -7.84
CA GLY A 458 -23.37 -11.81 -7.31
C GLY A 458 -23.09 -13.15 -8.00
N GLU A 459 -23.01 -13.19 -9.32
CA GLU A 459 -22.73 -14.43 -10.06
C GLU A 459 -21.27 -14.88 -9.89
N ILE A 460 -20.32 -13.95 -9.83
CA ILE A 460 -18.91 -14.26 -9.52
C ILE A 460 -18.76 -14.84 -8.10
N LYS A 461 -19.52 -14.32 -7.11
CA LYS A 461 -19.58 -14.88 -5.75
C LYS A 461 -20.18 -16.28 -5.73
N LYS A 462 -21.30 -16.51 -6.40
CA LYS A 462 -21.95 -17.82 -6.51
C LYS A 462 -21.04 -18.87 -7.17
N ALA A 463 -20.24 -18.45 -8.13
CA ALA A 463 -19.25 -19.32 -8.79
C ALA A 463 -18.00 -19.61 -7.92
N GLY A 464 -17.88 -19.05 -6.71
CA GLY A 464 -16.73 -19.23 -5.83
C GLY A 464 -15.44 -18.57 -6.34
N LEU A 465 -15.56 -17.60 -7.25
CA LEU A 465 -14.42 -16.93 -7.91
C LEU A 465 -14.05 -15.59 -7.26
N TYR A 466 -14.91 -15.01 -6.44
CA TYR A 466 -14.76 -13.66 -5.92
C TYR A 466 -13.43 -13.43 -5.18
N GLN A 467 -13.00 -14.38 -4.37
CA GLN A 467 -11.74 -14.28 -3.62
C GLN A 467 -10.49 -14.57 -4.47
N LYS A 468 -10.67 -15.22 -5.63
CA LYS A 468 -9.58 -15.55 -6.57
C LYS A 468 -9.31 -14.42 -7.56
N ILE A 469 -10.23 -13.48 -7.68
CA ILE A 469 -10.18 -12.34 -8.58
C ILE A 469 -9.81 -11.09 -7.77
N TRP A 470 -8.83 -10.32 -8.26
CA TRP A 470 -8.43 -9.07 -7.60
C TRP A 470 -9.57 -8.06 -7.55
N GLN A 471 -10.20 -7.81 -8.71
CA GLN A 471 -11.31 -6.89 -8.84
C GLN A 471 -12.24 -7.30 -9.98
N SER A 472 -13.57 -7.20 -9.74
CA SER A 472 -14.60 -7.50 -10.72
C SER A 472 -15.76 -6.52 -10.59
N PHE A 473 -16.27 -6.02 -11.72
CA PHE A 473 -17.30 -4.98 -11.74
C PHE A 473 -17.96 -4.83 -13.12
N ALA A 474 -19.07 -4.10 -13.12
CA ALA A 474 -19.74 -3.62 -14.32
C ALA A 474 -19.33 -2.18 -14.66
N VAL A 475 -19.37 -1.84 -15.95
CA VAL A 475 -19.15 -0.48 -16.49
C VAL A 475 -20.29 -0.13 -17.42
N LEU A 476 -20.89 1.06 -17.25
CA LEU A 476 -21.92 1.55 -18.15
C LEU A 476 -21.31 2.38 -19.27
N LEU A 477 -21.45 1.88 -20.49
CA LEU A 477 -20.93 2.56 -21.68
C LEU A 477 -21.95 3.60 -22.21
N PRO A 478 -21.50 4.76 -22.73
CA PRO A 478 -22.39 5.77 -23.30
C PRO A 478 -22.87 5.38 -24.71
N VAL A 479 -22.88 4.09 -25.01
CA VAL A 479 -23.23 3.53 -26.32
C VAL A 479 -24.61 2.89 -26.24
N MET A 480 -25.53 3.43 -27.01
CA MET A 480 -26.85 2.83 -27.21
C MET A 480 -26.78 1.85 -28.37
N SER A 481 -27.26 0.64 -28.17
CA SER A 481 -27.30 -0.39 -29.22
C SER A 481 -28.73 -0.80 -29.55
N VAL A 482 -28.93 -1.21 -30.79
CA VAL A 482 -30.19 -1.80 -31.24
C VAL A 482 -30.28 -3.22 -30.72
N GLY A 483 -31.40 -3.57 -30.10
CA GLY A 483 -31.75 -4.93 -29.68
C GLY A 483 -33.14 -5.31 -30.24
N VAL A 484 -33.44 -6.57 -30.14
CA VAL A 484 -34.78 -7.10 -30.41
C VAL A 484 -35.24 -7.84 -29.16
N MET A 485 -36.33 -7.38 -28.56
CA MET A 485 -36.94 -7.99 -27.39
C MET A 485 -38.43 -8.28 -27.71
N GLY A 486 -38.74 -9.56 -27.82
CA GLY A 486 -40.01 -9.94 -28.47
C GLY A 486 -40.02 -9.50 -29.93
N ASP A 487 -41.13 -8.99 -30.42
CA ASP A 487 -41.28 -8.50 -31.81
C ASP A 487 -40.94 -6.99 -31.96
N GLN A 488 -40.37 -6.34 -30.91
CA GLN A 488 -40.07 -4.92 -30.94
C GLN A 488 -38.57 -4.63 -30.94
N ARG A 489 -38.16 -3.62 -31.72
CA ARG A 489 -36.81 -3.06 -31.66
C ARG A 489 -36.69 -2.24 -30.37
N THR A 490 -35.60 -2.50 -29.65
CA THR A 490 -35.21 -1.72 -28.47
C THR A 490 -33.93 -0.93 -28.78
N TYR A 491 -33.78 0.21 -28.12
CA TYR A 491 -32.56 1.01 -28.17
C TYR A 491 -32.15 1.33 -26.74
N ALA A 492 -31.07 0.69 -26.28
CA ALA A 492 -30.69 0.69 -24.88
C ALA A 492 -29.17 0.65 -24.69
N TYR A 493 -28.70 0.89 -23.46
CA TYR A 493 -27.28 0.95 -23.11
C TYR A 493 -26.56 -0.39 -23.27
N THR A 494 -25.25 -0.30 -23.44
CA THR A 494 -24.31 -1.43 -23.38
C THR A 494 -23.60 -1.43 -22.02
N CYS A 495 -23.57 -2.60 -21.37
CA CYS A 495 -22.81 -2.85 -20.15
C CYS A 495 -21.55 -3.65 -20.46
N ALA A 496 -20.40 -3.17 -20.02
CA ALA A 496 -19.16 -3.94 -20.05
C ALA A 496 -18.93 -4.63 -18.69
N VAL A 497 -18.44 -5.87 -18.74
CA VAL A 497 -17.98 -6.61 -17.56
C VAL A 497 -16.46 -6.61 -17.56
N ARG A 498 -15.86 -6.27 -16.44
CA ARG A 498 -14.41 -6.28 -16.21
C ARG A 498 -14.09 -7.18 -15.04
N ALA A 499 -13.12 -8.10 -15.22
CA ALA A 499 -12.55 -8.88 -14.14
C ALA A 499 -11.04 -9.02 -14.37
N VAL A 500 -10.23 -8.74 -13.34
CA VAL A 500 -8.77 -8.74 -13.45
C VAL A 500 -8.09 -9.44 -12.29
N HIS A 501 -6.96 -10.08 -12.59
CA HIS A 501 -5.95 -10.49 -11.62
C HIS A 501 -4.88 -9.41 -11.51
N SER A 502 -4.41 -9.16 -10.30
CA SER A 502 -3.28 -8.30 -10.01
C SER A 502 -2.72 -8.67 -8.64
N GLU A 503 -1.45 -8.39 -8.39
CA GLU A 503 -0.84 -8.52 -7.05
C GLU A 503 -0.74 -7.16 -6.35
N ASP A 504 -0.39 -6.11 -7.10
CA ASP A 504 -0.05 -4.79 -6.58
C ASP A 504 -0.87 -3.63 -7.20
N GLY A 505 -1.71 -3.94 -8.20
CA GLY A 505 -2.46 -2.94 -8.96
C GLY A 505 -1.62 -2.17 -10.00
N MET A 506 -0.31 -2.40 -10.11
CA MET A 506 0.56 -1.77 -11.12
C MET A 506 0.42 -2.47 -12.45
N THR A 507 0.42 -3.79 -12.44
CA THR A 507 0.13 -4.64 -13.59
C THR A 507 -1.12 -5.46 -13.32
N ALA A 508 -1.91 -5.74 -14.35
CA ALA A 508 -3.08 -6.58 -14.24
C ALA A 508 -3.35 -7.33 -15.54
N ASP A 509 -3.83 -8.54 -15.41
CA ASP A 509 -4.31 -9.31 -16.56
C ASP A 509 -5.79 -9.60 -16.41
N TRP A 510 -6.51 -9.74 -17.53
CA TRP A 510 -7.92 -10.07 -17.50
C TRP A 510 -8.13 -11.53 -17.06
N VAL A 511 -9.24 -11.80 -16.38
CA VAL A 511 -9.59 -13.14 -15.90
C VAL A 511 -10.39 -13.88 -16.98
N PRO A 512 -10.00 -15.09 -17.42
CA PRO A 512 -10.82 -15.90 -18.28
C PRO A 512 -11.98 -16.51 -17.48
N LEU A 513 -13.06 -15.73 -17.29
CA LEU A 513 -14.26 -16.24 -16.60
C LEU A 513 -14.85 -17.43 -17.35
N PRO A 514 -15.33 -18.46 -16.63
CA PRO A 514 -16.00 -19.59 -17.26
C PRO A 514 -17.19 -19.14 -18.14
N TYR A 515 -17.34 -19.77 -19.29
CA TYR A 515 -18.42 -19.44 -20.24
C TYR A 515 -19.81 -19.40 -19.60
N GLU A 516 -20.14 -20.37 -18.73
CA GLU A 516 -21.45 -20.43 -18.06
C GLU A 516 -21.68 -19.26 -17.11
N VAL A 517 -20.61 -18.73 -16.49
CA VAL A 517 -20.69 -17.52 -15.64
C VAL A 517 -20.99 -16.31 -16.51
N LEU A 518 -20.24 -16.11 -17.61
CA LEU A 518 -20.46 -15.02 -18.56
C LEU A 518 -21.85 -15.08 -19.18
N LYS A 519 -22.31 -16.26 -19.59
CA LYS A 519 -23.64 -16.50 -20.13
C LYS A 519 -24.73 -16.14 -19.12
N THR A 520 -24.56 -16.55 -17.86
CA THR A 520 -25.54 -16.25 -16.79
C THR A 520 -25.58 -14.75 -16.50
N ILE A 521 -24.42 -14.09 -16.38
CA ILE A 521 -24.33 -12.65 -16.19
C ILE A 521 -25.03 -11.91 -17.32
N SER A 522 -24.72 -12.25 -18.57
CA SER A 522 -25.31 -11.60 -19.75
C SER A 522 -26.83 -11.78 -19.78
N ASN A 523 -27.30 -13.02 -19.60
CA ASN A 523 -28.74 -13.31 -19.61
C ASN A 523 -29.48 -12.57 -18.49
N ARG A 524 -28.93 -12.54 -17.29
CA ARG A 524 -29.53 -11.86 -16.16
C ARG A 524 -29.60 -10.36 -16.38
N ILE A 525 -28.47 -9.72 -16.80
CA ILE A 525 -28.45 -8.28 -17.05
C ILE A 525 -29.50 -7.89 -18.09
N VAL A 526 -29.55 -8.59 -19.24
CA VAL A 526 -30.47 -8.24 -20.33
C VAL A 526 -31.95 -8.45 -19.93
N ASN A 527 -32.24 -9.47 -19.11
CA ASN A 527 -33.61 -9.78 -18.70
C ASN A 527 -34.10 -9.00 -17.48
N GLU A 528 -33.20 -8.71 -16.53
CA GLU A 528 -33.55 -8.12 -15.24
C GLU A 528 -33.35 -6.58 -15.20
N VAL A 529 -32.38 -6.04 -15.97
CA VAL A 529 -32.04 -4.61 -15.95
C VAL A 529 -32.67 -3.90 -17.15
N ARG A 530 -33.80 -3.22 -16.93
CA ARG A 530 -34.45 -2.43 -17.97
C ARG A 530 -33.59 -1.25 -18.38
N GLY A 531 -33.27 -1.11 -19.65
CA GLY A 531 -32.42 -0.04 -20.19
C GLY A 531 -31.04 -0.53 -20.63
N VAL A 532 -30.73 -1.83 -20.46
CA VAL A 532 -29.52 -2.48 -20.98
C VAL A 532 -29.93 -3.64 -21.88
N ASN A 533 -29.41 -3.68 -23.11
CA ASN A 533 -29.73 -4.75 -24.07
C ASN A 533 -28.48 -5.45 -24.64
N ARG A 534 -27.29 -5.07 -24.17
CA ARG A 534 -26.02 -5.67 -24.63
C ARG A 534 -25.02 -5.75 -23.50
N VAL A 535 -24.33 -6.89 -23.42
CA VAL A 535 -23.21 -7.11 -22.49
C VAL A 535 -21.97 -7.45 -23.29
N VAL A 536 -20.84 -6.83 -22.97
CA VAL A 536 -19.50 -7.11 -23.52
C VAL A 536 -18.53 -7.46 -22.40
N TYR A 537 -17.47 -8.19 -22.72
CA TYR A 537 -16.42 -8.53 -21.75
C TYR A 537 -15.11 -7.88 -22.14
N ASP A 538 -14.47 -7.16 -21.21
CA ASP A 538 -13.20 -6.49 -21.45
C ASP A 538 -12.03 -7.45 -21.19
N ILE A 539 -11.27 -7.76 -22.26
CA ILE A 539 -10.12 -8.67 -22.28
C ILE A 539 -8.78 -7.94 -22.38
N THR A 540 -8.72 -6.70 -21.91
CA THR A 540 -7.50 -5.86 -22.01
C THR A 540 -6.65 -5.98 -20.74
N SER A 541 -5.35 -6.22 -20.90
CA SER A 541 -4.36 -6.23 -19.81
C SER A 541 -3.92 -4.82 -19.44
N LYS A 542 -3.34 -4.64 -18.26
CA LYS A 542 -2.65 -3.42 -17.84
C LYS A 542 -1.15 -3.69 -17.72
N PRO A 543 -0.27 -3.02 -18.47
CA PRO A 543 -0.57 -2.12 -19.58
C PRO A 543 -1.12 -2.86 -20.81
N PRO A 544 -1.67 -2.22 -21.87
CA PRO A 544 -1.79 -0.76 -22.04
C PRO A 544 -3.04 -0.15 -21.39
N GLY A 545 -4.05 -0.98 -21.05
CA GLY A 545 -5.25 -0.49 -20.35
C GLY A 545 -5.00 -0.15 -18.89
N THR A 546 -6.03 0.38 -18.23
CA THR A 546 -6.07 0.57 -16.77
C THR A 546 -7.01 -0.48 -16.15
N ILE A 547 -7.02 -0.63 -14.81
CA ILE A 547 -7.98 -1.52 -14.15
C ILE A 547 -9.38 -0.91 -14.24
N GLU A 548 -9.56 0.33 -13.74
CA GLU A 548 -10.79 1.10 -13.94
C GLU A 548 -10.80 1.70 -15.36
N TRP A 549 -11.97 1.99 -15.90
CA TRP A 549 -12.13 2.55 -17.25
C TRP A 549 -11.95 4.07 -17.31
N GLU A 550 -12.23 4.78 -16.20
CA GLU A 550 -11.99 6.21 -16.03
C GLU A 550 -11.12 6.52 -14.82
#